data_0fbb547019d9896aa83ae13de4e90f28
#
_entry.id   0fbb547019d9896aa83ae13de4e90f28
#
_cell.length_a   1.000
_cell.length_b   1.000
_cell.length_c   1.000
_cell.angle_alpha   90.00
_cell.angle_beta   90.00
_cell.angle_gamma   90.00
#
_symmetry.space_group_name_H-M   'P 1'
#
loop_
_entity.id
_entity.type
_entity.pdbx_description
1 polymer ?
#
loop_
_entity_poly.entity_id
_entity_poly.type
_entity_poly.pdbx_seq_one_letter_code
_entity_poly.pdbx_strand_id
1 'polypeptide(L)'
;MLFAVGDPQADDNFVFEPYNVNNSISVAANLREAFKKSELLQSGYKHALVAIDAPTMLVPLDEYREQDAETLYKHTLKWQRSEDILTSTMPKLNAVAVFAVSKDLKMVVDNHFENIQVQPQMQAVWTHLYKYAFAGIRQKLFAYFHDKRMEVIRFQRNRFEFCNSYVANSTQDILYYLLYVWKLMGMDRGDNELYLAGNVPNRDELCTELQQFVNRYHVLEVATDFNNAAMATQKEIPYDLKALYLG
;
A
#
# COMPACT_ATOMS: atom_id res chain seq x y z
N MET A 1 6.38 -5.60 12.46
CA MET A 1 6.12 -6.60 11.42
C MET A 1 4.81 -7.31 11.73
N LEU A 2 4.22 -7.96 10.75
CA LEU A 2 2.97 -8.67 10.92
C LEU A 2 3.05 -9.95 10.07
N PHE A 3 2.67 -11.06 10.65
CA PHE A 3 2.59 -12.36 9.97
C PHE A 3 1.14 -12.77 9.87
N ALA A 4 0.75 -13.34 8.75
CA ALA A 4 -0.61 -13.78 8.54
C ALA A 4 -0.65 -15.05 7.69
N VAL A 5 -1.61 -15.90 8.00
CA VAL A 5 -1.98 -17.07 7.20
C VAL A 5 -3.49 -17.07 7.04
N GLY A 6 -3.96 -17.33 5.86
CA GLY A 6 -5.39 -17.42 5.59
C GLY A 6 -5.66 -17.86 4.17
N ASP A 7 -6.84 -18.41 3.97
CA ASP A 7 -7.39 -18.68 2.65
C ASP A 7 -8.39 -17.56 2.31
N PRO A 8 -8.14 -16.76 1.26
CA PRO A 8 -9.06 -15.70 0.85
C PRO A 8 -10.48 -16.20 0.52
N GLN A 9 -10.62 -17.49 0.27
CA GLN A 9 -11.90 -18.13 -0.09
C GLN A 9 -12.64 -18.72 1.12
N ALA A 10 -12.00 -18.74 2.30
CA ALA A 10 -12.57 -19.32 3.52
C ALA A 10 -12.62 -18.25 4.62
N ASP A 11 -13.79 -17.68 4.85
CA ASP A 11 -14.03 -16.56 5.78
C ASP A 11 -13.52 -16.79 7.23
N ASP A 12 -13.37 -18.04 7.67
CA ASP A 12 -13.08 -18.37 9.07
C ASP A 12 -11.62 -18.82 9.34
N ASN A 13 -10.75 -18.91 8.33
CA ASN A 13 -9.41 -19.47 8.45
C ASN A 13 -8.29 -18.42 8.36
N PHE A 14 -8.51 -17.25 8.91
CA PHE A 14 -7.49 -16.20 8.94
C PHE A 14 -6.87 -16.12 10.33
N VAL A 15 -5.55 -16.29 10.38
CA VAL A 15 -4.75 -16.09 11.60
C VAL A 15 -3.71 -15.02 11.33
N PHE A 16 -3.56 -14.06 12.22
CA PHE A 16 -2.49 -13.09 12.13
C PHE A 16 -1.77 -12.93 13.47
N GLU A 17 -0.50 -12.62 13.39
CA GLU A 17 0.39 -12.46 14.54
C GLU A 17 1.18 -11.15 14.38
N PRO A 18 0.90 -10.10 15.19
CA PRO A 18 1.70 -8.91 15.20
C PRO A 18 3.03 -9.15 15.92
N TYR A 19 4.12 -8.67 15.34
CA TYR A 19 5.45 -8.75 15.93
C TYR A 19 6.01 -7.36 16.24
N ASN A 20 6.31 -7.11 17.52
CA ASN A 20 6.90 -5.86 17.96
C ASN A 20 8.38 -5.79 17.56
N VAL A 21 8.68 -4.89 16.64
CA VAL A 21 10.04 -4.68 16.13
C VAL A 21 10.92 -4.01 17.19
N ASN A 22 12.09 -4.58 17.45
CA ASN A 22 13.13 -3.92 18.22
C ASN A 22 13.91 -2.96 17.30
N ASN A 23 13.76 -1.67 17.53
CA ASN A 23 14.39 -0.62 16.72
C ASN A 23 15.92 -0.54 16.89
N SER A 24 16.51 -1.27 17.85
CA SER A 24 17.96 -1.30 18.07
C SER A 24 18.69 -2.28 17.13
N ILE A 25 17.98 -3.13 16.41
CA ILE A 25 18.52 -4.11 15.48
C ILE A 25 17.85 -3.99 14.10
N SER A 26 18.50 -4.54 13.07
CA SER A 26 17.96 -4.48 11.71
C SER A 26 16.64 -5.24 11.55
N VAL A 27 15.86 -4.91 10.51
CA VAL A 27 14.64 -5.63 10.16
C VAL A 27 14.93 -7.12 9.92
N ALA A 28 16.04 -7.45 9.25
CA ALA A 28 16.49 -8.81 9.03
C ALA A 28 16.79 -9.56 10.35
N ALA A 29 17.42 -8.89 11.33
CA ALA A 29 17.67 -9.46 12.64
C ALA A 29 16.37 -9.69 13.42
N ASN A 30 15.43 -8.74 13.37
CA ASN A 30 14.10 -8.90 13.94
C ASN A 30 13.36 -10.10 13.32
N LEU A 31 13.44 -10.28 12.01
CA LEU A 31 12.81 -11.43 11.35
C LEU A 31 13.43 -12.76 11.78
N ARG A 32 14.77 -12.84 11.91
CA ARG A 32 15.43 -14.04 12.48
C ARG A 32 14.96 -14.37 13.89
N GLU A 33 14.76 -13.36 14.73
CA GLU A 33 14.20 -13.54 16.06
C GLU A 33 12.74 -13.97 16.03
N ALA A 34 11.95 -13.42 15.08
CA ALA A 34 10.57 -13.82 14.91
C ALA A 34 10.44 -15.29 14.51
N PHE A 35 11.29 -15.81 13.61
CA PHE A 35 11.32 -17.24 13.26
C PHE A 35 11.56 -18.17 14.44
N LYS A 36 12.22 -17.70 15.51
CA LYS A 36 12.45 -18.47 16.72
C LYS A 36 11.27 -18.45 17.69
N LYS A 37 10.38 -17.45 17.60
CA LYS A 37 9.36 -17.16 18.62
C LYS A 37 7.93 -17.32 18.11
N SER A 38 7.69 -17.05 16.83
CA SER A 38 6.37 -17.08 16.22
C SER A 38 5.96 -18.54 15.92
N GLU A 39 4.85 -18.97 16.49
CA GLU A 39 4.26 -20.27 16.19
C GLU A 39 3.81 -20.35 14.72
N LEU A 40 3.31 -19.25 14.21
CA LEU A 40 2.84 -19.13 12.83
C LEU A 40 3.99 -19.32 11.84
N LEU A 41 5.15 -18.70 12.05
CA LEU A 41 6.33 -18.87 11.20
C LEU A 41 6.97 -20.26 11.33
N GLN A 42 6.76 -20.96 12.45
CA GLN A 42 7.25 -22.33 12.69
C GLN A 42 6.32 -23.41 12.14
N SER A 43 5.14 -23.04 11.62
CA SER A 43 4.12 -24.00 11.13
C SER A 43 4.50 -24.75 9.86
N GLY A 44 5.68 -24.49 9.28
CA GLY A 44 6.23 -25.23 8.14
C GLY A 44 5.66 -24.86 6.78
N TYR A 45 5.05 -23.69 6.66
CA TYR A 45 4.62 -23.15 5.36
C TYR A 45 5.83 -22.94 4.43
N LYS A 46 5.68 -23.36 3.17
CA LYS A 46 6.74 -23.29 2.16
C LYS A 46 6.61 -22.09 1.21
N HIS A 47 5.40 -21.52 1.14
CA HIS A 47 5.09 -20.39 0.28
C HIS A 47 4.93 -19.15 1.12
N ALA A 48 5.55 -18.05 0.70
CA ALA A 48 5.42 -16.77 1.36
C ALA A 48 5.18 -15.64 0.35
N LEU A 49 4.25 -14.75 0.70
CA LEU A 49 4.13 -13.44 0.09
C LEU A 49 4.69 -12.43 1.09
N VAL A 50 5.68 -11.67 0.65
CA VAL A 50 6.37 -10.67 1.46
C VAL A 50 6.03 -9.29 0.94
N ALA A 51 5.24 -8.55 1.71
CA ALA A 51 4.90 -7.16 1.43
C ALA A 51 5.89 -6.23 2.12
N ILE A 52 6.58 -5.39 1.35
CA ILE A 52 7.65 -4.51 1.84
C ILE A 52 7.17 -3.06 1.81
N ASP A 53 7.26 -2.37 2.94
CA ASP A 53 7.14 -0.91 3.00
C ASP A 53 8.46 -0.29 2.51
N ALA A 54 8.50 0.05 1.24
CA ALA A 54 9.66 0.66 0.60
C ALA A 54 9.23 1.76 -0.37
N PRO A 55 10.05 2.80 -0.56
CA PRO A 55 9.86 3.75 -1.63
C PRO A 55 9.74 3.01 -2.97
N THR A 56 8.66 3.26 -3.68
CA THR A 56 8.34 2.52 -4.90
C THR A 56 8.13 3.49 -6.06
N MET A 57 8.79 3.21 -7.16
CA MET A 57 8.57 3.89 -8.44
C MET A 57 7.61 3.05 -9.28
N LEU A 58 6.61 3.69 -9.88
CA LEU A 58 5.67 3.06 -10.80
C LEU A 58 6.03 3.44 -12.24
N VAL A 59 6.23 2.44 -13.07
CA VAL A 59 6.53 2.61 -14.50
C VAL A 59 5.37 2.03 -15.31
N PRO A 60 4.82 2.75 -16.32
CA PRO A 60 3.83 2.18 -17.21
C PRO A 60 4.36 0.90 -17.89
N LEU A 61 3.52 -0.14 -17.98
CA LEU A 61 3.94 -1.45 -18.48
C LEU A 61 4.44 -1.40 -19.93
N ASP A 62 3.84 -0.54 -20.73
CA ASP A 62 4.22 -0.31 -22.14
C ASP A 62 5.54 0.48 -22.32
N GLU A 63 5.98 1.18 -21.27
CA GLU A 63 7.25 1.93 -21.24
C GLU A 63 8.35 1.17 -20.46
N TYR A 64 8.00 0.11 -19.73
CA TYR A 64 8.91 -0.62 -18.87
C TYR A 64 9.91 -1.46 -19.67
N ARG A 65 11.18 -1.33 -19.31
CA ARG A 65 12.28 -2.17 -19.79
C ARG A 65 13.06 -2.67 -18.59
N GLU A 66 13.17 -3.97 -18.45
CA GLU A 66 13.83 -4.62 -17.31
C GLU A 66 15.29 -4.13 -17.13
N GLN A 67 16.01 -3.99 -18.21
CA GLN A 67 17.41 -3.54 -18.22
C GLN A 67 17.60 -2.11 -17.68
N ASP A 68 16.57 -1.27 -17.74
CA ASP A 68 16.62 0.13 -17.33
C ASP A 68 16.13 0.35 -15.89
N ALA A 69 15.43 -0.63 -15.30
CA ALA A 69 14.74 -0.52 -14.03
C ALA A 69 15.66 -0.10 -12.88
N GLU A 70 16.84 -0.73 -12.78
CA GLU A 70 17.81 -0.42 -11.73
C GLU A 70 18.38 1.00 -11.89
N THR A 71 18.69 1.41 -13.10
CA THR A 71 19.19 2.75 -13.40
C THR A 71 18.15 3.81 -13.09
N LEU A 72 16.92 3.63 -13.54
CA LEU A 72 15.81 4.54 -13.28
C LEU A 72 15.56 4.69 -11.77
N TYR A 73 15.51 3.57 -11.03
CA TYR A 73 15.31 3.60 -9.60
C TYR A 73 16.39 4.40 -8.87
N LYS A 74 17.67 4.13 -9.17
CA LYS A 74 18.83 4.78 -8.55
C LYS A 74 18.91 6.28 -8.83
N HIS A 75 18.40 6.73 -9.97
CA HIS A 75 18.34 8.16 -10.31
C HIS A 75 17.14 8.88 -9.70
N THR A 76 16.06 8.15 -9.39
CA THR A 76 14.79 8.74 -8.93
C THR A 76 14.65 8.70 -7.41
N LEU A 77 15.09 7.60 -6.80
CA LEU A 77 14.91 7.35 -5.37
C LEU A 77 16.25 7.11 -4.66
N LYS A 78 16.25 7.33 -3.35
CA LYS A 78 17.40 7.01 -2.50
C LYS A 78 17.61 5.49 -2.47
N TRP A 79 18.81 5.04 -2.74
CA TRP A 79 19.21 3.65 -2.78
C TRP A 79 20.52 3.43 -2.03
N GLN A 80 20.69 2.24 -1.44
CA GLN A 80 21.89 1.82 -0.73
C GLN A 80 22.49 0.56 -1.40
N ARG A 81 23.81 0.40 -1.35
CA ARG A 81 24.49 -0.79 -1.90
C ARG A 81 24.10 -2.11 -1.23
N SER A 82 23.56 -2.03 -0.02
CA SER A 82 23.03 -3.15 0.77
C SER A 82 21.62 -3.58 0.36
N GLU A 83 21.07 -2.99 -0.70
CA GLU A 83 19.72 -3.28 -1.21
C GLU A 83 19.81 -3.90 -2.61
N ASP A 84 18.87 -4.79 -2.91
CA ASP A 84 18.54 -5.28 -4.24
C ASP A 84 17.30 -4.54 -4.76
N ILE A 85 17.33 -4.19 -6.04
CA ILE A 85 16.18 -3.60 -6.71
C ILE A 85 15.35 -4.72 -7.32
N LEU A 86 14.10 -4.78 -6.91
CA LEU A 86 13.12 -5.77 -7.35
C LEU A 86 12.01 -5.10 -8.15
N THR A 87 11.28 -5.92 -8.88
CA THR A 87 10.12 -5.47 -9.65
C THR A 87 8.91 -6.35 -9.40
N SER A 88 7.72 -5.74 -9.43
CA SER A 88 6.46 -6.46 -9.35
C SER A 88 5.50 -5.93 -10.41
N THR A 89 5.07 -6.81 -11.30
CA THR A 89 4.19 -6.44 -12.41
C THR A 89 2.74 -6.46 -11.97
N MET A 90 2.01 -5.40 -12.30
CA MET A 90 0.59 -5.21 -12.01
C MET A 90 -0.19 -5.02 -13.32
N PRO A 91 -0.53 -6.10 -14.05
CA PRO A 91 -1.16 -5.99 -15.38
C PRO A 91 -2.50 -5.25 -15.36
N LYS A 92 -3.31 -5.44 -14.31
CA LYS A 92 -4.60 -4.75 -14.14
C LYS A 92 -4.44 -3.22 -14.06
N LEU A 93 -3.31 -2.75 -13.56
CA LEU A 93 -3.00 -1.33 -13.38
C LEU A 93 -2.15 -0.77 -14.53
N ASN A 94 -1.80 -1.61 -15.50
CA ASN A 94 -0.86 -1.29 -16.58
C ASN A 94 0.46 -0.69 -16.03
N ALA A 95 1.00 -1.26 -14.97
CA ALA A 95 2.16 -0.74 -14.27
C ALA A 95 3.12 -1.83 -13.79
N VAL A 96 4.38 -1.47 -13.65
CA VAL A 96 5.42 -2.22 -12.96
C VAL A 96 5.89 -1.39 -11.78
N ALA A 97 5.84 -1.98 -10.59
CA ALA A 97 6.43 -1.40 -9.39
C ALA A 97 7.91 -1.76 -9.32
N VAL A 98 8.77 -0.76 -9.16
CA VAL A 98 10.21 -0.92 -8.95
C VAL A 98 10.54 -0.42 -7.55
N PHE A 99 11.15 -1.26 -6.72
CA PHE A 99 11.39 -0.97 -5.30
C PHE A 99 12.65 -1.66 -4.80
N ALA A 100 13.21 -1.18 -3.69
CA ALA A 100 14.43 -1.74 -3.12
C ALA A 100 14.13 -2.57 -1.87
N VAL A 101 14.87 -3.67 -1.69
CA VAL A 101 14.78 -4.56 -0.54
C VAL A 101 16.18 -4.84 0.01
N SER A 102 16.33 -4.78 1.34
CA SER A 102 17.59 -5.14 1.99
C SER A 102 18.01 -6.57 1.60
N LYS A 103 19.27 -6.73 1.15
CA LYS A 103 19.87 -8.03 0.83
C LYS A 103 19.84 -8.99 2.01
N ASP A 104 20.09 -8.47 3.23
CA ASP A 104 20.04 -9.27 4.44
C ASP A 104 18.63 -9.77 4.74
N LEU A 105 17.61 -8.92 4.53
CA LEU A 105 16.21 -9.31 4.71
C LEU A 105 15.82 -10.37 3.69
N LYS A 106 16.16 -10.15 2.41
CA LYS A 106 15.91 -11.11 1.33
C LYS A 106 16.55 -12.46 1.63
N MET A 107 17.82 -12.48 2.06
CA MET A 107 18.53 -13.70 2.43
C MET A 107 17.86 -14.46 3.58
N VAL A 108 17.30 -13.75 4.59
CA VAL A 108 16.58 -14.40 5.68
C VAL A 108 15.30 -15.06 5.18
N VAL A 109 14.57 -14.41 4.30
CA VAL A 109 13.34 -14.94 3.70
C VAL A 109 13.65 -16.14 2.80
N ASP A 110 14.64 -16.03 1.91
CA ASP A 110 15.07 -17.07 0.97
C ASP A 110 15.54 -18.35 1.69
N ASN A 111 16.08 -18.24 2.90
CA ASN A 111 16.51 -19.39 3.70
C ASN A 111 15.36 -20.14 4.41
N HIS A 112 14.17 -19.56 4.51
CA HIS A 112 13.06 -20.14 5.27
C HIS A 112 11.90 -20.62 4.39
N PHE A 113 11.76 -20.08 3.19
CA PHE A 113 10.66 -20.41 2.28
C PHE A 113 11.18 -20.91 0.93
N GLU A 114 10.45 -21.84 0.31
CA GLU A 114 10.81 -22.40 -1.00
C GLU A 114 10.28 -21.55 -2.16
N ASN A 115 9.09 -20.98 -2.02
CA ASN A 115 8.43 -20.15 -3.03
C ASN A 115 8.08 -18.79 -2.44
N ILE A 116 8.73 -17.75 -2.92
CA ILE A 116 8.63 -16.42 -2.37
C ILE A 116 8.18 -15.45 -3.44
N GLN A 117 7.11 -14.75 -3.15
CA GLN A 117 6.70 -13.57 -3.90
C GLN A 117 6.98 -12.33 -3.06
N VAL A 118 7.73 -11.37 -3.61
CA VAL A 118 8.01 -10.09 -2.94
C VAL A 118 7.32 -8.98 -3.70
N GLN A 119 6.61 -8.13 -2.99
CA GLN A 119 5.90 -6.99 -3.58
C GLN A 119 5.92 -5.77 -2.66
N PRO A 120 5.69 -4.55 -3.17
CA PRO A 120 5.45 -3.39 -2.32
C PRO A 120 4.19 -3.57 -1.48
N GLN A 121 4.21 -3.13 -0.22
CA GLN A 121 3.05 -3.16 0.67
C GLN A 121 1.83 -2.44 0.04
N MET A 122 2.07 -1.34 -0.64
CA MET A 122 1.04 -0.54 -1.29
C MET A 122 0.36 -1.23 -2.48
N GLN A 123 0.93 -2.30 -3.03
CA GLN A 123 0.38 -2.98 -4.22
C GLN A 123 -1.06 -3.48 -4.01
N ALA A 124 -1.36 -4.03 -2.84
CA ALA A 124 -2.70 -4.48 -2.49
C ALA A 124 -3.69 -3.31 -2.45
N VAL A 125 -3.28 -2.20 -1.82
CA VAL A 125 -4.10 -0.98 -1.72
C VAL A 125 -4.36 -0.36 -3.10
N TRP A 126 -3.34 -0.26 -3.96
CA TRP A 126 -3.51 0.24 -5.32
C TRP A 126 -4.49 -0.61 -6.12
N THR A 127 -4.35 -1.93 -6.03
CA THR A 127 -5.23 -2.86 -6.74
C THR A 127 -6.67 -2.76 -6.24
N HIS A 128 -6.87 -2.63 -4.93
CA HIS A 128 -8.19 -2.49 -4.34
C HIS A 128 -8.85 -1.16 -4.71
N LEU A 129 -8.16 -0.03 -4.53
CA LEU A 129 -8.69 1.29 -4.84
C LEU A 129 -8.97 1.48 -6.34
N TYR A 130 -8.22 0.80 -7.20
CA TYR A 130 -8.45 0.81 -8.63
C TYR A 130 -9.86 0.35 -9.03
N LYS A 131 -10.49 -0.54 -8.27
CA LYS A 131 -11.87 -0.98 -8.49
C LYS A 131 -12.86 0.18 -8.46
N TYR A 132 -12.62 1.18 -7.61
CA TYR A 132 -13.45 2.38 -7.53
C TYR A 132 -13.26 3.35 -8.71
N ALA A 133 -12.12 3.29 -9.37
CA ALA A 133 -11.80 4.21 -10.48
C ALA A 133 -12.80 4.10 -11.64
N PHE A 134 -13.43 2.94 -11.82
CA PHE A 134 -14.40 2.69 -12.90
C PHE A 134 -15.85 2.97 -12.55
N ALA A 135 -16.17 3.23 -11.31
CA ALA A 135 -17.54 3.53 -10.91
C ALA A 135 -17.93 4.93 -11.38
N GLY A 136 -18.81 5.02 -12.38
CA GLY A 136 -19.28 6.30 -12.92
C GLY A 136 -18.31 6.99 -13.88
N ILE A 137 -18.63 8.23 -14.26
CA ILE A 137 -17.91 9.00 -15.29
C ILE A 137 -16.97 10.07 -14.73
N ARG A 138 -17.04 10.34 -13.42
CA ARG A 138 -16.26 11.39 -12.77
C ARG A 138 -14.82 10.97 -12.54
N GLN A 139 -13.92 11.93 -12.64
CA GLN A 139 -12.53 11.71 -12.25
C GLN A 139 -12.45 11.62 -10.73
N LYS A 140 -11.54 10.75 -10.24
CA LYS A 140 -11.37 10.47 -8.83
C LYS A 140 -9.94 10.62 -8.39
N LEU A 141 -9.77 11.22 -7.22
CA LEU A 141 -8.52 11.23 -6.48
C LEU A 141 -8.70 10.37 -5.23
N PHE A 142 -7.72 9.58 -4.90
CA PHE A 142 -7.71 8.73 -3.71
C PHE A 142 -6.62 9.22 -2.76
N ALA A 143 -6.93 9.26 -1.47
CA ALA A 143 -5.98 9.49 -0.41
C ALA A 143 -6.06 8.32 0.58
N TYR A 144 -4.99 7.55 0.68
CA TYR A 144 -4.87 6.45 1.62
C TYR A 144 -3.96 6.85 2.78
N PHE A 145 -4.45 6.67 4.01
CA PHE A 145 -3.77 7.08 5.24
C PHE A 145 -3.26 5.88 6.02
N HIS A 146 -1.95 5.85 6.28
CA HIS A 146 -1.27 4.85 7.11
C HIS A 146 0.02 5.43 7.69
N ASP A 147 0.44 4.96 8.85
CA ASP A 147 1.75 5.24 9.48
C ASP A 147 2.19 6.72 9.42
N LYS A 148 1.27 7.66 9.69
CA LYS A 148 1.49 9.12 9.58
C LYS A 148 1.86 9.60 8.17
N ARG A 149 1.56 8.80 7.16
CA ARG A 149 1.70 9.15 5.74
C ARG A 149 0.34 9.17 5.05
N MET A 150 0.30 9.88 3.96
CA MET A 150 -0.82 9.93 3.05
C MET A 150 -0.32 9.63 1.65
N GLU A 151 -0.81 8.54 1.08
CA GLU A 151 -0.57 8.19 -0.32
C GLU A 151 -1.67 8.81 -1.18
N VAL A 152 -1.32 9.72 -2.07
CA VAL A 152 -2.27 10.32 -3.01
C VAL A 152 -2.14 9.62 -4.35
N ILE A 153 -3.26 9.10 -4.85
CA ILE A 153 -3.30 8.17 -5.98
C ILE A 153 -4.36 8.63 -6.98
N ARG A 154 -4.04 8.58 -8.25
CA ARG A 154 -4.99 8.79 -9.35
C ARG A 154 -4.82 7.74 -10.44
N PHE A 155 -5.96 7.26 -10.92
CA PHE A 155 -6.05 6.38 -12.08
C PHE A 155 -6.80 7.09 -13.21
N GLN A 156 -6.33 6.93 -14.42
CA GLN A 156 -6.99 7.46 -15.61
C GLN A 156 -6.91 6.44 -16.76
N ARG A 157 -8.02 6.21 -17.43
CA ARG A 157 -8.08 5.36 -18.63
C ARG A 157 -7.41 4.00 -18.44
N ASN A 158 -7.73 3.31 -17.36
CA ASN A 158 -7.25 1.96 -17.05
C ASN A 158 -5.75 1.87 -16.71
N ARG A 159 -5.14 2.95 -16.19
CA ARG A 159 -3.74 2.94 -15.75
C ARG A 159 -3.51 3.90 -14.59
N PHE A 160 -2.39 3.73 -13.92
CA PHE A 160 -1.85 4.74 -13.02
C PHE A 160 -1.55 6.02 -13.79
N GLU A 161 -1.95 7.13 -13.24
CA GLU A 161 -1.57 8.46 -13.71
C GLU A 161 -0.66 9.16 -12.71
N PHE A 162 -0.95 8.99 -11.43
CA PHE A 162 -0.19 9.64 -10.36
C PHE A 162 -0.21 8.81 -9.09
N CYS A 163 0.93 8.73 -8.42
CA CYS A 163 1.06 8.21 -7.06
C CYS A 163 2.21 8.93 -6.36
N ASN A 164 1.96 9.49 -5.19
CA ASN A 164 3.01 10.07 -4.37
C ASN A 164 2.66 9.99 -2.88
N SER A 165 3.69 9.87 -2.05
CA SER A 165 3.61 9.77 -0.60
C SER A 165 3.97 11.10 0.05
N TYR A 166 3.16 11.51 1.02
CA TYR A 166 3.34 12.73 1.79
C TYR A 166 3.32 12.43 3.29
N VAL A 167 4.19 13.10 4.05
CA VAL A 167 4.11 13.06 5.51
C VAL A 167 2.91 13.91 5.94
N ALA A 168 2.00 13.32 6.70
CA ALA A 168 0.72 13.90 7.09
C ALA A 168 0.64 14.00 8.62
N ASN A 169 1.29 15.00 9.20
CA ASN A 169 1.36 15.17 10.66
C ASN A 169 0.21 16.00 11.22
N SER A 170 -0.43 16.82 10.41
CA SER A 170 -1.53 17.70 10.82
C SER A 170 -2.62 17.75 9.75
N THR A 171 -3.83 18.17 10.15
CA THR A 171 -4.96 18.40 9.23
C THR A 171 -4.56 19.42 8.14
N GLN A 172 -3.79 20.45 8.49
CA GLN A 172 -3.32 21.48 7.56
C GLN A 172 -2.35 20.92 6.51
N ASP A 173 -1.41 20.04 6.91
CA ASP A 173 -0.50 19.37 5.96
C ASP A 173 -1.30 18.51 4.97
N ILE A 174 -2.27 17.74 5.48
CA ILE A 174 -3.14 16.91 4.66
C ILE A 174 -3.89 17.75 3.63
N LEU A 175 -4.56 18.81 4.08
CA LEU A 175 -5.30 19.73 3.21
C LEU A 175 -4.39 20.35 2.15
N TYR A 176 -3.23 20.84 2.57
CA TYR A 176 -2.27 21.47 1.66
C TYR A 176 -1.88 20.52 0.52
N TYR A 177 -1.42 19.30 0.84
CA TYR A 177 -0.97 18.36 -0.18
C TYR A 177 -2.13 17.83 -1.03
N LEU A 178 -3.29 17.54 -0.44
CA LEU A 178 -4.47 17.11 -1.19
C LEU A 178 -4.92 18.16 -2.19
N LEU A 179 -5.05 19.42 -1.75
CA LEU A 179 -5.49 20.51 -2.61
C LEU A 179 -4.43 20.89 -3.65
N TYR A 180 -3.14 20.76 -3.29
CA TYR A 180 -2.05 20.93 -4.24
C TYR A 180 -2.14 19.91 -5.38
N VAL A 181 -2.27 18.62 -5.06
CA VAL A 181 -2.41 17.56 -6.07
C VAL A 181 -3.72 17.71 -6.83
N TRP A 182 -4.83 18.02 -6.15
CA TRP A 182 -6.12 18.29 -6.77
C TRP A 182 -6.00 19.36 -7.88
N LYS A 183 -5.36 20.46 -7.57
CA LYS A 183 -5.10 21.55 -8.53
C LYS A 183 -4.13 21.11 -9.64
N LEU A 184 -3.04 20.41 -9.30
CA LEU A 184 -2.05 19.91 -10.25
C LEU A 184 -2.69 18.98 -11.29
N MET A 185 -3.64 18.15 -10.86
CA MET A 185 -4.38 17.21 -11.72
C MET A 185 -5.54 17.89 -12.48
N GLY A 186 -5.72 19.22 -12.38
CA GLY A 186 -6.79 19.94 -13.06
C GLY A 186 -8.18 19.51 -12.62
N MET A 187 -8.34 19.09 -11.35
CA MET A 187 -9.63 18.59 -10.85
C MET A 187 -10.56 19.74 -10.47
N ASP A 188 -11.82 19.60 -10.83
CA ASP A 188 -12.87 20.59 -10.55
C ASP A 188 -13.65 20.24 -9.27
N ARG A 189 -14.00 21.28 -8.51
CA ARG A 189 -14.71 21.19 -7.23
C ARG A 189 -16.09 20.51 -7.33
N GLY A 190 -16.82 20.77 -8.42
CA GLY A 190 -18.21 20.33 -8.62
C GLY A 190 -18.32 18.96 -9.29
N ASP A 191 -17.34 18.64 -10.15
CA ASP A 191 -17.45 17.50 -11.07
C ASP A 191 -16.61 16.29 -10.68
N ASN A 192 -15.59 16.48 -9.84
CA ASN A 192 -14.68 15.42 -9.45
C ASN A 192 -14.92 14.92 -8.02
N GLU A 193 -14.38 13.75 -7.71
CA GLU A 193 -14.59 13.06 -6.45
C GLU A 193 -13.27 12.78 -5.73
N LEU A 194 -13.28 12.94 -4.39
CA LEU A 194 -12.17 12.57 -3.51
C LEU A 194 -12.58 11.38 -2.65
N TYR A 195 -11.74 10.36 -2.60
CA TYR A 195 -11.92 9.19 -1.75
C TYR A 195 -10.85 9.15 -0.68
N LEU A 196 -11.26 9.04 0.58
CA LEU A 196 -10.38 8.89 1.74
C LEU A 196 -10.46 7.46 2.24
N ALA A 197 -9.33 6.78 2.38
CA ALA A 197 -9.23 5.38 2.81
C ALA A 197 -8.20 5.20 3.92
N GLY A 198 -8.30 4.13 4.68
CA GLY A 198 -7.38 3.80 5.77
C GLY A 198 -7.64 4.57 7.05
N ASN A 199 -6.58 4.84 7.81
CA ASN A 199 -6.66 5.50 9.12
C ASN A 199 -6.66 7.02 8.99
N VAL A 200 -7.78 7.59 8.55
CA VAL A 200 -7.94 9.05 8.34
C VAL A 200 -7.77 9.78 9.68
N PRO A 201 -6.70 10.60 9.85
CA PRO A 201 -6.47 11.31 11.10
C PRO A 201 -7.43 12.49 11.25
N ASN A 202 -7.85 12.79 12.48
CA ASN A 202 -8.77 13.91 12.80
C ASN A 202 -9.93 14.00 11.82
N ARG A 203 -10.56 12.87 11.52
CA ARG A 203 -11.53 12.69 10.42
C ARG A 203 -12.58 13.79 10.35
N ASP A 204 -13.21 14.12 11.48
CA ASP A 204 -14.32 15.09 11.52
C ASP A 204 -13.83 16.51 11.19
N GLU A 205 -12.68 16.90 11.72
CA GLU A 205 -12.02 18.16 11.41
C GLU A 205 -11.63 18.23 9.92
N LEU A 206 -10.92 17.19 9.43
CA LEU A 206 -10.52 17.10 8.04
C LEU A 206 -11.70 17.17 7.07
N CYS A 207 -12.78 16.45 7.35
CA CYS A 207 -13.98 16.46 6.52
C CYS A 207 -14.66 17.84 6.52
N THR A 208 -14.70 18.50 7.66
CA THR A 208 -15.27 19.86 7.77
C THR A 208 -14.49 20.86 6.93
N GLU A 209 -13.17 20.81 7.01
CA GLU A 209 -12.31 21.69 6.21
C GLU A 209 -12.36 21.36 4.70
N LEU A 210 -12.36 20.08 4.33
CA LEU A 210 -12.45 19.65 2.93
C LEU A 210 -13.72 20.11 2.23
N GLN A 211 -14.87 20.20 2.92
CA GLN A 211 -16.13 20.67 2.36
C GLN A 211 -16.06 22.07 1.77
N GLN A 212 -15.13 22.90 2.24
CA GLN A 212 -14.91 24.25 1.70
C GLN A 212 -14.32 24.24 0.30
N PHE A 213 -13.61 23.14 -0.08
CA PHE A 213 -12.82 23.04 -1.31
C PHE A 213 -13.31 21.94 -2.26
N VAL A 214 -13.88 20.88 -1.75
CA VAL A 214 -14.32 19.70 -2.52
C VAL A 214 -15.77 19.38 -2.18
N ASN A 215 -16.67 19.46 -3.16
CA ASN A 215 -18.10 19.22 -2.94
C ASN A 215 -18.42 17.73 -2.78
N ARG A 216 -17.61 16.86 -3.36
CA ARG A 216 -17.85 15.41 -3.40
C ARG A 216 -16.65 14.68 -2.82
N TYR A 217 -16.74 14.29 -1.56
CA TYR A 217 -15.77 13.41 -0.95
C TYR A 217 -16.48 12.23 -0.28
N HIS A 218 -15.77 11.12 -0.24
CA HIS A 218 -16.25 9.85 0.32
C HIS A 218 -15.18 9.31 1.27
N VAL A 219 -15.60 8.91 2.46
CA VAL A 219 -14.72 8.16 3.37
C VAL A 219 -15.08 6.69 3.23
N LEU A 220 -14.12 5.87 2.81
CA LEU A 220 -14.33 4.43 2.68
C LEU A 220 -14.36 3.81 4.09
N GLU A 221 -15.54 3.37 4.48
CA GLU A 221 -15.72 2.64 5.74
C GLU A 221 -15.24 1.21 5.55
N VAL A 222 -14.23 0.80 6.31
CA VAL A 222 -13.51 -0.47 6.16
C VAL A 222 -14.45 -1.68 6.06
N ALA A 223 -15.47 -1.74 6.94
CA ALA A 223 -16.43 -2.85 6.93
C ALA A 223 -17.19 -2.93 5.60
N THR A 224 -17.75 -1.81 5.14
CA THR A 224 -18.52 -1.74 3.89
C THR A 224 -17.63 -1.92 2.67
N ASP A 225 -16.43 -1.35 2.69
CA ASP A 225 -15.45 -1.42 1.62
C ASP A 225 -15.04 -2.88 1.29
N PHE A 226 -15.02 -3.73 2.32
CA PHE A 226 -14.73 -5.17 2.21
C PHE A 226 -15.97 -6.05 2.43
N ASN A 227 -17.15 -5.59 2.00
CA ASN A 227 -18.41 -6.36 2.00
C ASN A 227 -18.80 -6.95 3.37
N ASN A 228 -18.44 -6.30 4.46
CA ASN A 228 -18.67 -6.75 5.83
C ASN A 228 -18.09 -8.14 6.16
N ALA A 229 -17.03 -8.55 5.48
CA ALA A 229 -16.31 -9.79 5.79
C ALA A 229 -15.86 -9.78 7.28
N ALA A 230 -15.79 -10.94 7.90
CA ALA A 230 -15.41 -11.07 9.31
C ALA A 230 -14.04 -10.42 9.60
N MET A 231 -13.07 -10.59 8.71
CA MET A 231 -11.76 -9.96 8.77
C MET A 231 -11.84 -8.41 8.71
N ALA A 232 -12.78 -7.85 7.95
CA ALA A 232 -12.93 -6.40 7.79
C ALA A 232 -13.34 -5.71 9.10
N THR A 233 -14.06 -6.40 9.96
CA THR A 233 -14.53 -5.87 11.26
C THR A 233 -13.45 -5.84 12.35
N GLN A 234 -12.36 -6.57 12.18
CA GLN A 234 -11.25 -6.65 13.13
C GLN A 234 -10.37 -5.40 13.00
N LYS A 235 -10.32 -4.58 14.04
CA LYS A 235 -9.60 -3.29 14.04
C LYS A 235 -8.09 -3.43 14.03
N GLU A 236 -7.58 -4.53 14.58
CA GLU A 236 -6.16 -4.84 14.69
C GLU A 236 -5.51 -5.18 13.35
N ILE A 237 -6.32 -5.59 12.37
CA ILE A 237 -5.83 -5.93 11.03
C ILE A 237 -5.72 -4.64 10.20
N PRO A 238 -4.54 -4.32 9.67
CA PRO A 238 -4.35 -3.12 8.85
C PRO A 238 -5.13 -3.19 7.52
N TYR A 239 -5.46 -2.04 6.98
CA TYR A 239 -6.22 -1.91 5.73
C TYR A 239 -5.54 -2.59 4.54
N ASP A 240 -4.23 -2.43 4.40
CA ASP A 240 -3.42 -3.04 3.33
C ASP A 240 -3.47 -4.57 3.36
N LEU A 241 -3.47 -5.18 4.56
CA LEU A 241 -3.64 -6.61 4.71
C LEU A 241 -5.07 -7.06 4.35
N LYS A 242 -6.09 -6.27 4.72
CA LYS A 242 -7.47 -6.51 4.27
C LYS A 242 -7.59 -6.41 2.76
N ALA A 243 -6.96 -5.40 2.16
CA ALA A 243 -6.92 -5.24 0.71
C ALA A 243 -6.22 -6.40 0.00
N LEU A 244 -5.21 -7.01 0.64
CA LEU A 244 -4.51 -8.17 0.10
C LEU A 244 -5.38 -9.44 0.07
N TYR A 245 -6.17 -9.66 1.12
CA TYR A 245 -6.98 -10.88 1.28
C TYR A 245 -8.38 -10.77 0.70
N LEU A 246 -9.01 -9.61 0.81
CA LEU A 246 -10.41 -9.37 0.47
C LEU A 246 -10.59 -8.49 -0.77
N GLY A 247 -9.51 -7.86 -1.22
CA GLY A 247 -9.45 -6.86 -2.28
C GLY A 247 -9.58 -7.37 -3.73
#